data_c4bba772b5cdd1fe2021a50aeda8bc3f
#
_entry.id   c4bba772b5cdd1fe2021a50aeda8bc3f
#
_cell.length_a   1.000
_cell.length_b   1.000
_cell.length_c   1.000
_cell.angle_alpha   90.00
_cell.angle_beta   90.00
_cell.angle_gamma   90.00
#
_symmetry.space_group_name_H-M   'P 1'
#
loop_
_entity.id
_entity.type
_entity.pdbx_description
1 polymer ?
#
loop_
_entity_poly.entity_id
_entity_poly.type
_entity_poly.pdbx_seq_one_letter_code
_entity_poly.pdbx_strand_id
1 'polypeptide(L)'
;MSPALDDQWMINEAYENDTKPVLTLTPFDENGVFSNNLITALVNNEQAIENLIGNLIYLMNEKGFAGLDIDFEYIYKEDRDAFTSFVAECTRRMNEYGIWVSVALAPKTSSDQKGLLYEGKDYGGLGAAANSVLLMTYEWGYTYSSPMAVAPINKVRQVIEYALSQIPVAKIDMGIPNYGYDWTLPYEKGVTKAKTIGNVEAIQLAINNGATVQYDDVAQTPFFNYTIGNELHEVWFEDVRSINAKLNLIDEYNLRGAAYWQIMRLFRANWLLVESKFEIK
;
A
#
# COMPACT_ATOMS: atom_id res chain seq x y z
N MET A 1 -18.49 -4.68 17.75
CA MET A 1 -19.36 -3.70 17.08
C MET A 1 -19.38 -4.05 15.61
N SER A 2 -20.53 -4.28 15.04
CA SER A 2 -20.65 -4.43 13.58
C SER A 2 -20.39 -3.06 12.95
N PRO A 3 -19.52 -2.95 11.91
CA PRO A 3 -19.39 -1.69 11.21
C PRO A 3 -20.75 -1.25 10.69
N ALA A 4 -21.05 0.04 10.83
CA ALA A 4 -22.31 0.62 10.37
C ALA A 4 -22.42 0.74 8.83
N LEU A 5 -21.43 0.23 8.10
CA LEU A 5 -21.37 0.27 6.64
C LEU A 5 -22.16 -0.88 6.04
N ASP A 6 -23.08 -0.56 5.14
CA ASP A 6 -23.69 -1.52 4.23
C ASP A 6 -22.71 -1.82 3.09
N ASP A 7 -21.84 -2.79 3.32
CA ASP A 7 -20.78 -3.23 2.40
C ASP A 7 -21.07 -4.59 1.76
N GLN A 8 -22.20 -5.22 2.11
CA GLN A 8 -22.58 -6.55 1.61
C GLN A 8 -22.68 -6.61 0.08
N TRP A 9 -23.13 -5.53 -0.54
CA TRP A 9 -23.21 -5.45 -1.99
C TRP A 9 -21.84 -5.53 -2.66
N MET A 10 -20.78 -4.92 -2.07
CA MET A 10 -19.40 -5.02 -2.59
C MET A 10 -18.83 -6.43 -2.45
N ILE A 11 -19.13 -7.10 -1.33
CA ILE A 11 -18.72 -8.49 -1.09
C ILE A 11 -19.36 -9.41 -2.12
N ASN A 12 -20.66 -9.24 -2.38
CA ASN A 12 -21.37 -10.02 -3.38
C ASN A 12 -20.82 -9.77 -4.79
N GLU A 13 -20.61 -8.51 -5.16
CA GLU A 13 -20.03 -8.12 -6.46
C GLU A 13 -18.63 -8.72 -6.66
N ALA A 14 -17.80 -8.78 -5.60
CA ALA A 14 -16.50 -9.41 -5.67
C ALA A 14 -16.62 -10.90 -6.04
N TYR A 15 -17.48 -11.66 -5.37
CA TYR A 15 -17.68 -13.07 -5.66
C TYR A 15 -18.33 -13.32 -7.02
N GLU A 16 -19.24 -12.46 -7.46
CA GLU A 16 -19.86 -12.54 -8.81
C GLU A 16 -18.81 -12.35 -9.93
N ASN A 17 -17.68 -11.73 -9.62
CA ASN A 17 -16.55 -11.52 -10.52
C ASN A 17 -15.31 -12.36 -10.15
N ASP A 18 -15.48 -13.52 -9.53
CA ASP A 18 -14.41 -14.44 -9.13
C ASP A 18 -13.30 -13.79 -8.29
N THR A 19 -13.62 -12.72 -7.56
CA THR A 19 -12.69 -11.97 -6.72
C THR A 19 -12.99 -12.21 -5.24
N LYS A 20 -11.95 -12.31 -4.42
CA LYS A 20 -12.08 -12.54 -2.97
C LYS A 20 -12.07 -11.22 -2.21
N PRO A 21 -13.15 -10.88 -1.48
CA PRO A 21 -13.19 -9.69 -0.65
C PRO A 21 -12.29 -9.84 0.57
N VAL A 22 -11.44 -8.85 0.82
CA VAL A 22 -10.51 -8.77 1.96
C VAL A 22 -10.88 -7.59 2.83
N LEU A 23 -10.98 -7.83 4.15
CA LEU A 23 -11.18 -6.77 5.14
C LEU A 23 -9.83 -6.17 5.53
N THR A 24 -9.66 -4.85 5.46
CA THR A 24 -8.49 -4.18 5.98
C THR A 24 -8.72 -3.72 7.42
N LEU A 25 -7.82 -4.12 8.32
CA LEU A 25 -7.80 -3.71 9.72
C LEU A 25 -6.77 -2.62 9.91
N THR A 26 -7.23 -1.42 10.28
CA THR A 26 -6.40 -0.24 10.55
C THR A 26 -6.60 0.25 11.99
N PRO A 27 -5.56 0.78 12.67
CA PRO A 27 -5.65 1.27 14.04
C PRO A 27 -6.08 2.74 14.07
N PHE A 28 -7.22 3.09 13.45
CA PHE A 28 -7.74 4.45 13.48
C PHE A 28 -8.37 4.77 14.84
N ASP A 29 -8.06 5.96 15.34
CA ASP A 29 -8.76 6.53 16.48
C ASP A 29 -10.15 7.05 16.10
N GLU A 30 -10.85 7.67 17.05
CA GLU A 30 -12.21 8.25 16.85
C GLU A 30 -12.24 9.40 15.81
N ASN A 31 -11.08 9.97 15.46
CA ASN A 31 -10.93 11.03 14.46
C ASN A 31 -10.52 10.47 13.08
N GLY A 32 -10.38 9.16 12.94
CA GLY A 32 -9.94 8.50 11.72
C GLY A 32 -8.44 8.70 11.42
N VAL A 33 -7.61 8.86 12.46
CA VAL A 33 -6.17 9.02 12.35
C VAL A 33 -5.47 7.78 12.91
N PHE A 34 -4.40 7.34 12.27
CA PHE A 34 -3.56 6.25 12.78
C PHE A 34 -3.06 6.54 14.19
N SER A 35 -3.31 5.62 15.13
CA SER A 35 -2.99 5.78 16.55
C SER A 35 -1.99 4.74 17.03
N ASN A 36 -0.76 5.17 17.27
CA ASN A 36 0.29 4.36 17.90
C ASN A 36 -0.13 3.86 19.28
N ASN A 37 -0.79 4.72 20.07
CA ASN A 37 -1.25 4.37 21.42
C ASN A 37 -2.29 3.25 21.38
N LEU A 38 -3.16 3.23 20.37
CA LEU A 38 -4.12 2.14 20.17
C LEU A 38 -3.41 0.84 19.86
N ILE A 39 -2.37 0.88 19.02
CA ILE A 39 -1.52 -0.29 18.71
C ILE A 39 -0.88 -0.80 20.00
N THR A 40 -0.19 0.06 20.77
CA THR A 40 0.45 -0.31 22.04
C THR A 40 -0.55 -0.93 23.02
N ALA A 41 -1.73 -0.32 23.17
CA ALA A 41 -2.76 -0.82 24.07
C ALA A 41 -3.30 -2.20 23.65
N LEU A 42 -3.38 -2.45 22.33
CA LEU A 42 -3.84 -3.73 21.79
C LEU A 42 -2.78 -4.81 21.99
N VAL A 43 -1.56 -4.60 21.44
CA VAL A 43 -0.55 -5.67 21.33
C VAL A 43 0.05 -6.10 22.67
N ASN A 44 -0.12 -5.28 23.72
CA ASN A 44 0.32 -5.58 25.08
C ASN A 44 -0.84 -6.02 26.01
N ASN A 45 -2.01 -6.38 25.44
CA ASN A 45 -3.18 -6.80 26.22
C ASN A 45 -3.81 -8.06 25.62
N GLU A 46 -3.53 -9.22 26.21
CA GLU A 46 -4.03 -10.53 25.75
C GLU A 46 -5.56 -10.57 25.61
N GLN A 47 -6.29 -9.99 26.57
CA GLN A 47 -7.75 -9.98 26.53
C GLN A 47 -8.27 -9.10 25.37
N ALA A 48 -7.59 -8.00 25.07
CA ALA A 48 -7.93 -7.14 23.92
C ALA A 48 -7.69 -7.87 22.58
N ILE A 49 -6.57 -8.59 22.47
CA ILE A 49 -6.25 -9.42 21.31
C ILE A 49 -7.33 -10.50 21.12
N GLU A 50 -7.64 -11.24 22.18
CA GLU A 50 -8.64 -12.31 22.14
C GLU A 50 -10.01 -11.77 21.69
N ASN A 51 -10.44 -10.67 22.27
CA ASN A 51 -11.72 -10.03 21.94
C ASN A 51 -11.73 -9.53 20.48
N LEU A 52 -10.65 -8.91 20.02
CA LEU A 52 -10.55 -8.40 18.66
C LEU A 52 -10.62 -9.55 17.64
N ILE A 53 -9.78 -10.57 17.82
CA ILE A 53 -9.71 -11.72 16.90
C ILE A 53 -11.08 -12.46 16.88
N GLY A 54 -11.69 -12.69 18.03
CA GLY A 54 -13.01 -13.32 18.12
C GLY A 54 -14.09 -12.51 17.38
N ASN A 55 -14.11 -11.18 17.55
CA ASN A 55 -15.03 -10.30 16.86
C ASN A 55 -14.80 -10.26 15.34
N LEU A 56 -13.53 -10.25 14.90
CA LEU A 56 -13.18 -10.28 13.48
C LEU A 56 -13.63 -11.59 12.83
N ILE A 57 -13.34 -12.74 13.45
CA ILE A 57 -13.77 -14.05 12.96
C ILE A 57 -15.29 -14.10 12.80
N TYR A 58 -16.04 -13.66 13.84
CA TYR A 58 -17.49 -13.59 13.78
C TYR A 58 -17.98 -12.72 12.61
N LEU A 59 -17.48 -11.47 12.52
CA LEU A 59 -17.88 -10.52 11.49
C LEU A 59 -17.54 -11.02 10.07
N MET A 60 -16.34 -11.56 9.89
CA MET A 60 -15.88 -12.00 8.58
C MET A 60 -16.64 -13.23 8.09
N ASN A 61 -16.95 -14.16 8.97
CA ASN A 61 -17.80 -15.30 8.62
C ASN A 61 -19.25 -14.87 8.33
N GLU A 62 -19.80 -13.94 9.10
CA GLU A 62 -21.18 -13.43 8.87
C GLU A 62 -21.32 -12.73 7.53
N LYS A 63 -20.33 -11.91 7.15
CA LYS A 63 -20.36 -11.14 5.91
C LYS A 63 -19.78 -11.86 4.70
N GLY A 64 -18.93 -12.87 4.89
CA GLY A 64 -18.31 -13.63 3.82
C GLY A 64 -16.97 -13.05 3.34
N PHE A 65 -16.18 -12.38 4.20
CA PHE A 65 -14.82 -11.99 3.84
C PHE A 65 -13.89 -13.20 3.72
N ALA A 66 -13.08 -13.24 2.67
CA ALA A 66 -12.13 -14.32 2.40
C ALA A 66 -10.74 -14.10 3.00
N GLY A 67 -10.40 -12.87 3.34
CA GLY A 67 -9.10 -12.50 3.88
C GLY A 67 -9.14 -11.28 4.79
N LEU A 68 -8.08 -11.16 5.59
CA LEU A 68 -7.80 -10.01 6.46
C LEU A 68 -6.47 -9.41 6.06
N ASP A 69 -6.41 -8.11 5.82
CA ASP A 69 -5.17 -7.35 5.66
C ASP A 69 -4.92 -6.51 6.91
N ILE A 70 -3.75 -6.67 7.56
CA ILE A 70 -3.37 -5.92 8.74
C ILE A 70 -2.49 -4.76 8.32
N ASP A 71 -3.07 -3.56 8.29
CA ASP A 71 -2.41 -2.32 7.90
C ASP A 71 -2.20 -1.42 9.13
N PHE A 72 -1.24 -1.82 9.97
CA PHE A 72 -0.82 -1.04 11.14
C PHE A 72 0.46 -0.29 10.81
N GLU A 73 0.35 1.02 10.65
CA GLU A 73 1.49 1.91 10.44
C GLU A 73 2.00 2.50 11.76
N TYR A 74 3.17 3.15 11.72
CA TYR A 74 3.76 3.91 12.82
C TYR A 74 3.85 3.15 14.16
N ILE A 75 4.31 1.91 14.13
CA ILE A 75 4.48 1.06 15.32
C ILE A 75 5.72 1.51 16.09
N TYR A 76 5.60 1.70 17.41
CA TYR A 76 6.76 1.98 18.24
C TYR A 76 7.74 0.81 18.22
N LYS A 77 9.03 1.12 18.31
CA LYS A 77 10.10 0.11 18.32
C LYS A 77 9.92 -0.89 19.45
N GLU A 78 9.44 -0.42 20.59
CA GLU A 78 9.19 -1.20 21.80
C GLU A 78 8.08 -2.24 21.60
N ASP A 79 7.13 -1.97 20.71
CA ASP A 79 6.00 -2.85 20.40
C ASP A 79 6.28 -3.85 19.26
N ARG A 80 7.47 -3.81 18.66
CA ARG A 80 7.86 -4.60 17.48
C ARG A 80 7.57 -6.10 17.64
N ASP A 81 8.06 -6.69 18.75
CA ASP A 81 7.94 -8.14 18.98
C ASP A 81 6.51 -8.51 19.39
N ALA A 82 5.85 -7.65 20.16
CA ALA A 82 4.45 -7.82 20.55
C ALA A 82 3.51 -7.73 19.32
N PHE A 83 3.79 -6.81 18.40
CA PHE A 83 3.05 -6.72 17.14
C PHE A 83 3.27 -7.96 16.26
N THR A 84 4.49 -8.45 16.15
CA THR A 84 4.80 -9.67 15.40
C THR A 84 4.05 -10.87 15.98
N SER A 85 4.00 -11.00 17.31
CA SER A 85 3.25 -12.04 18.02
C SER A 85 1.74 -11.92 17.81
N PHE A 86 1.20 -10.70 17.82
CA PHE A 86 -0.20 -10.43 17.49
C PHE A 86 -0.55 -10.91 16.08
N VAL A 87 0.27 -10.56 15.06
CA VAL A 87 0.06 -11.02 13.68
C VAL A 87 0.11 -12.54 13.57
N ALA A 88 1.06 -13.19 14.27
CA ALA A 88 1.17 -14.65 14.29
C ALA A 88 -0.07 -15.32 14.88
N GLU A 89 -0.56 -14.85 16.04
CA GLU A 89 -1.76 -15.39 16.66
C GLU A 89 -3.02 -15.11 15.81
N CYS A 90 -3.14 -13.91 15.25
CA CYS A 90 -4.22 -13.56 14.36
C CYS A 90 -4.25 -14.49 13.14
N THR A 91 -3.10 -14.69 12.49
CA THR A 91 -2.99 -15.59 11.33
C THR A 91 -3.34 -17.03 11.69
N ARG A 92 -2.80 -17.54 12.79
CA ARG A 92 -3.09 -18.89 13.25
C ARG A 92 -4.59 -19.14 13.41
N ARG A 93 -5.27 -18.22 14.10
CA ARG A 93 -6.71 -18.33 14.39
C ARG A 93 -7.58 -18.13 13.13
N MET A 94 -7.25 -17.16 12.29
CA MET A 94 -7.97 -16.90 11.05
C MET A 94 -7.88 -18.09 10.08
N ASN A 95 -6.71 -18.72 9.99
CA ASN A 95 -6.50 -19.88 9.12
C ASN A 95 -7.35 -21.09 9.53
N GLU A 96 -7.72 -21.25 10.81
CA GLU A 96 -8.67 -22.29 11.28
C GLU A 96 -10.05 -22.14 10.63
N TYR A 97 -10.39 -20.94 10.16
CA TYR A 97 -11.64 -20.62 9.46
C TYR A 97 -11.45 -20.44 7.94
N GLY A 98 -10.26 -20.77 7.42
CA GLY A 98 -9.95 -20.60 6.00
C GLY A 98 -9.75 -19.15 5.55
N ILE A 99 -9.60 -18.21 6.48
CA ILE A 99 -9.38 -16.80 6.22
C ILE A 99 -7.88 -16.54 6.04
N TRP A 100 -7.50 -16.01 4.88
CA TRP A 100 -6.13 -15.61 4.58
C TRP A 100 -5.75 -14.32 5.31
N VAL A 101 -4.51 -14.23 5.80
CA VAL A 101 -4.01 -13.02 6.48
C VAL A 101 -2.80 -12.46 5.76
N SER A 102 -2.88 -11.18 5.37
CA SER A 102 -1.75 -10.37 4.90
C SER A 102 -1.38 -9.28 5.90
N VAL A 103 -0.16 -8.77 5.79
CA VAL A 103 0.31 -7.62 6.58
C VAL A 103 1.01 -6.61 5.68
N ALA A 104 0.62 -5.33 5.81
CA ALA A 104 1.26 -4.24 5.09
C ALA A 104 2.59 -3.83 5.75
N LEU A 105 3.62 -3.70 4.92
CA LEU A 105 4.99 -3.37 5.34
C LEU A 105 5.46 -2.07 4.73
N ALA A 106 5.89 -1.14 5.59
CA ALA A 106 6.56 0.09 5.16
C ALA A 106 7.85 -0.21 4.37
N PRO A 107 8.26 0.62 3.39
CA PRO A 107 9.34 0.30 2.46
C PRO A 107 10.72 0.40 3.10
N LYS A 108 11.21 -0.68 3.71
CA LYS A 108 12.55 -0.79 4.29
C LYS A 108 13.59 -1.26 3.28
N THR A 109 14.81 -0.75 3.44
CA THR A 109 16.00 -1.16 2.66
C THR A 109 17.11 -1.75 3.54
N SER A 110 16.93 -1.75 4.87
CA SER A 110 17.83 -2.39 5.83
C SER A 110 17.13 -2.70 7.15
N SER A 111 17.72 -3.58 7.96
CA SER A 111 17.19 -3.96 9.29
C SER A 111 17.26 -2.82 10.30
N ASP A 112 18.24 -1.93 10.16
CA ASP A 112 18.55 -0.83 11.08
C ASP A 112 17.98 0.53 10.62
N GLN A 113 17.15 0.54 9.56
CA GLN A 113 16.51 1.75 9.05
C GLN A 113 15.72 2.45 10.16
N LYS A 114 16.06 3.73 10.40
CA LYS A 114 15.49 4.54 11.47
C LYS A 114 14.20 5.22 11.07
N GLY A 115 13.36 5.43 12.05
CA GLY A 115 12.09 6.17 11.93
C GLY A 115 10.89 5.35 12.39
N LEU A 116 9.87 6.07 12.84
CA LEU A 116 8.66 5.51 13.44
C LEU A 116 7.90 4.57 12.47
N LEU A 117 7.99 4.83 11.16
CA LEU A 117 7.39 3.98 10.14
C LEU A 117 8.11 2.62 10.00
N TYR A 118 9.37 2.53 10.43
CA TYR A 118 10.26 1.40 10.09
C TYR A 118 10.68 0.53 11.28
N GLU A 119 11.00 1.15 12.44
CA GLU A 119 11.65 0.45 13.54
C GLU A 119 10.77 -0.61 14.21
N GLY A 120 9.44 -0.40 14.22
CA GLY A 120 8.45 -1.37 14.73
C GLY A 120 8.09 -2.49 13.74
N LYS A 121 8.68 -2.51 12.54
CA LYS A 121 8.41 -3.55 11.53
C LYS A 121 9.56 -4.55 11.44
N ASP A 122 9.32 -5.79 11.89
CA ASP A 122 10.22 -6.92 11.69
C ASP A 122 9.85 -7.67 10.41
N TYR A 123 10.57 -7.46 9.32
CA TYR A 123 10.28 -8.11 8.04
C TYR A 123 10.33 -9.64 8.13
N GLY A 124 11.38 -10.19 8.77
CA GLY A 124 11.52 -11.63 8.91
C GLY A 124 10.43 -12.24 9.78
N GLY A 125 10.18 -11.64 10.95
CA GLY A 125 9.13 -12.09 11.86
C GLY A 125 7.73 -11.97 11.27
N LEU A 126 7.39 -10.85 10.65
CA LEU A 126 6.09 -10.63 10.02
C LEU A 126 5.88 -11.52 8.78
N GLY A 127 6.93 -11.70 7.97
CA GLY A 127 6.91 -12.63 6.84
C GLY A 127 6.75 -14.09 7.25
N ALA A 128 7.27 -14.48 8.42
CA ALA A 128 7.03 -15.80 9.00
C ALA A 128 5.59 -15.92 9.54
N ALA A 129 5.10 -14.87 10.20
CA ALA A 129 3.80 -14.84 10.88
C ALA A 129 2.60 -14.83 9.93
N ALA A 130 2.61 -13.99 8.89
CA ALA A 130 1.50 -13.82 7.95
C ALA A 130 1.52 -14.85 6.81
N ASN A 131 0.38 -15.03 6.13
CA ASN A 131 0.32 -15.84 4.90
C ASN A 131 1.00 -15.13 3.72
N SER A 132 0.86 -13.79 3.62
CA SER A 132 1.58 -12.94 2.66
C SER A 132 1.89 -11.57 3.26
N VAL A 133 2.75 -10.82 2.58
CA VAL A 133 3.08 -9.45 2.93
C VAL A 133 2.86 -8.54 1.73
N LEU A 134 2.31 -7.35 1.98
CA LEU A 134 2.24 -6.28 1.01
C LEU A 134 3.37 -5.28 1.29
N LEU A 135 4.33 -5.15 0.37
CA LEU A 135 5.33 -4.09 0.43
C LEU A 135 4.72 -2.80 -0.09
N MET A 136 4.59 -1.78 0.75
CA MET A 136 4.07 -0.46 0.37
C MET A 136 5.14 0.34 -0.39
N THR A 137 5.52 -0.12 -1.58
CA THR A 137 6.59 0.44 -2.43
C THR A 137 6.14 1.70 -3.17
N TYR A 138 5.65 2.68 -2.41
CA TYR A 138 5.19 3.99 -2.87
C TYR A 138 5.38 5.06 -1.79
N GLU A 139 4.93 6.31 -2.04
CA GLU A 139 5.03 7.46 -1.14
C GLU A 139 6.47 7.96 -0.88
N TRP A 140 7.39 7.81 -1.86
CA TRP A 140 8.62 8.60 -1.86
C TRP A 140 8.31 10.06 -2.20
N GLY A 141 7.62 10.30 -3.33
CA GLY A 141 6.90 11.53 -3.58
C GLY A 141 5.51 11.45 -2.95
N TYR A 142 5.16 12.41 -2.09
CA TYR A 142 3.88 12.45 -1.39
C TYR A 142 3.48 13.91 -1.04
N THR A 143 2.33 14.09 -0.44
CA THR A 143 1.73 15.40 -0.16
C THR A 143 2.70 16.42 0.44
N TYR A 144 3.64 16.01 1.28
CA TYR A 144 4.54 16.94 2.00
C TYR A 144 6.00 16.84 1.55
N SER A 145 6.32 15.97 0.60
CA SER A 145 7.67 15.89 0.03
C SER A 145 7.93 17.00 -0.97
N SER A 146 9.20 17.23 -1.31
CA SER A 146 9.55 17.91 -2.56
C SER A 146 9.06 17.11 -3.76
N PRO A 147 8.87 17.76 -4.94
CA PRO A 147 8.48 17.07 -6.16
C PRO A 147 9.41 15.90 -6.50
N MET A 148 8.84 14.73 -6.67
CA MET A 148 9.53 13.51 -7.10
C MET A 148 8.54 12.39 -7.40
N ALA A 149 9.02 11.32 -8.06
CA ALA A 149 8.22 10.14 -8.34
C ALA A 149 7.62 9.53 -7.06
N VAL A 150 6.36 9.09 -7.14
CA VAL A 150 5.67 8.39 -6.05
C VAL A 150 6.35 7.05 -5.74
N ALA A 151 6.76 6.33 -6.78
CA ALA A 151 7.42 5.03 -6.68
C ALA A 151 8.61 4.93 -7.66
N PRO A 152 9.75 5.60 -7.37
CA PRO A 152 10.95 5.50 -8.20
C PRO A 152 11.44 4.06 -8.27
N ILE A 153 11.60 3.49 -9.46
CA ILE A 153 11.88 2.06 -9.64
C ILE A 153 13.17 1.60 -8.96
N ASN A 154 14.20 2.46 -8.93
CA ASN A 154 15.45 2.18 -8.24
C ASN A 154 15.25 2.04 -6.71
N LYS A 155 14.30 2.75 -6.13
CA LYS A 155 13.93 2.63 -4.70
C LYS A 155 13.05 1.41 -4.45
N VAL A 156 12.07 1.18 -5.33
CA VAL A 156 11.23 -0.04 -5.28
C VAL A 156 12.11 -1.28 -5.29
N ARG A 157 13.09 -1.35 -6.20
CA ARG A 157 14.06 -2.46 -6.30
C ARG A 157 14.82 -2.69 -5.00
N GLN A 158 15.34 -1.64 -4.37
CA GLN A 158 16.05 -1.74 -3.08
C GLN A 158 15.18 -2.36 -1.97
N VAL A 159 13.89 -2.01 -1.93
CA VAL A 159 12.95 -2.60 -0.95
C VAL A 159 12.70 -4.07 -1.25
N ILE A 160 12.48 -4.44 -2.51
CA ILE A 160 12.29 -5.84 -2.91
C ILE A 160 13.53 -6.67 -2.54
N GLU A 161 14.73 -6.21 -2.88
CA GLU A 161 15.99 -6.91 -2.58
C GLU A 161 16.19 -7.11 -1.07
N TYR A 162 15.87 -6.10 -0.25
CA TYR A 162 15.89 -6.26 1.18
C TYR A 162 14.82 -7.26 1.66
N ALA A 163 13.57 -7.15 1.16
CA ALA A 163 12.50 -8.07 1.54
C ALA A 163 12.85 -9.53 1.22
N LEU A 164 13.43 -9.80 0.05
CA LEU A 164 13.87 -11.13 -0.37
C LEU A 164 14.97 -11.72 0.53
N SER A 165 15.74 -10.89 1.21
CA SER A 165 16.72 -11.35 2.20
C SER A 165 16.09 -11.79 3.52
N GLN A 166 14.80 -11.48 3.75
CA GLN A 166 14.10 -11.70 5.01
C GLN A 166 12.87 -12.60 4.89
N ILE A 167 12.20 -12.57 3.73
CA ILE A 167 10.87 -13.15 3.52
C ILE A 167 10.90 -14.08 2.31
N PRO A 168 10.28 -15.27 2.39
CA PRO A 168 10.13 -16.14 1.22
C PRO A 168 9.41 -15.43 0.07
N VAL A 169 9.97 -15.50 -1.13
CA VAL A 169 9.47 -14.80 -2.32
C VAL A 169 8.00 -15.08 -2.60
N ALA A 170 7.53 -16.30 -2.40
CA ALA A 170 6.13 -16.71 -2.60
C ALA A 170 5.11 -16.03 -1.66
N LYS A 171 5.58 -15.23 -0.71
CA LYS A 171 4.74 -14.44 0.21
C LYS A 171 4.71 -12.94 -0.09
N ILE A 172 5.50 -12.47 -1.06
CA ILE A 172 5.71 -11.04 -1.30
C ILE A 172 4.81 -10.52 -2.42
N ASP A 173 3.93 -9.58 -2.10
CA ASP A 173 3.21 -8.75 -3.04
C ASP A 173 3.82 -7.36 -3.11
N MET A 174 4.08 -6.86 -4.31
CA MET A 174 4.65 -5.53 -4.53
C MET A 174 3.53 -4.49 -4.67
N GLY A 175 3.60 -3.42 -3.88
CA GLY A 175 2.68 -2.30 -3.98
C GLY A 175 2.94 -1.42 -5.20
N ILE A 176 1.89 -1.08 -5.94
CA ILE A 176 1.91 -0.19 -7.10
C ILE A 176 0.98 0.99 -6.82
N PRO A 177 1.45 2.26 -6.93
CA PRO A 177 0.58 3.41 -6.81
C PRO A 177 -0.26 3.59 -8.07
N ASN A 178 -1.53 3.94 -7.92
CA ASN A 178 -2.43 4.27 -9.04
C ASN A 178 -2.83 5.74 -8.98
N TYR A 179 -1.88 6.62 -8.71
CA TYR A 179 -2.07 8.06 -8.54
C TYR A 179 -0.73 8.80 -8.72
N GLY A 180 -0.82 10.12 -8.71
CA GLY A 180 0.32 11.02 -8.72
C GLY A 180 0.08 12.23 -7.84
N TYR A 181 1.01 13.16 -7.89
CA TYR A 181 0.95 14.42 -7.14
C TYR A 181 1.26 15.62 -8.03
N ASP A 182 0.63 16.74 -7.70
CA ASP A 182 0.81 18.04 -8.33
C ASP A 182 1.28 19.04 -7.25
N TRP A 183 2.52 19.51 -7.37
CA TRP A 183 3.13 20.49 -6.47
C TRP A 183 3.11 21.88 -7.07
N THR A 184 2.67 22.87 -6.28
CA THR A 184 2.91 24.29 -6.60
C THR A 184 4.34 24.65 -6.21
N LEU A 185 5.05 25.35 -7.09
CA LEU A 185 6.43 25.78 -6.89
C LEU A 185 6.55 27.29 -6.61
N PRO A 186 7.57 27.76 -5.85
CA PRO A 186 8.65 26.95 -5.28
C PRO A 186 8.18 26.07 -4.12
N TYR A 187 8.77 24.87 -4.00
CA TYR A 187 8.52 24.01 -2.85
C TYR A 187 9.11 24.59 -1.57
N GLU A 188 8.29 24.65 -0.54
CA GLU A 188 8.71 25.07 0.81
C GLU A 188 8.37 23.95 1.81
N LYS A 189 9.42 23.40 2.46
CA LYS A 189 9.27 22.31 3.43
C LYS A 189 8.37 22.67 4.60
N GLY A 190 7.35 21.84 4.83
CA GLY A 190 6.36 22.05 5.90
C GLY A 190 5.22 23.01 5.55
N VAL A 191 5.28 23.69 4.40
CA VAL A 191 4.25 24.61 3.91
C VAL A 191 3.57 24.06 2.67
N THR A 192 4.34 23.70 1.63
CA THR A 192 3.79 23.20 0.37
C THR A 192 3.12 21.84 0.59
N LYS A 193 1.86 21.74 0.16
CA LYS A 193 1.07 20.50 0.15
C LYS A 193 0.72 20.18 -1.29
N ALA A 194 1.27 19.09 -1.80
CA ALA A 194 0.91 18.61 -3.12
C ALA A 194 -0.53 18.10 -3.15
N LYS A 195 -1.21 18.34 -4.26
CA LYS A 195 -2.54 17.78 -4.53
C LYS A 195 -2.39 16.36 -5.05
N THR A 196 -3.04 15.39 -4.42
CA THR A 196 -3.15 14.03 -4.96
C THR A 196 -4.07 14.01 -6.17
N ILE A 197 -3.61 13.48 -7.29
CA ILE A 197 -4.35 13.40 -8.55
C ILE A 197 -4.36 11.99 -9.14
N GLY A 198 -5.36 11.66 -9.95
CA GLY A 198 -5.38 10.43 -10.72
C GLY A 198 -4.48 10.52 -11.96
N ASN A 199 -4.03 9.36 -12.47
CA ASN A 199 -3.16 9.31 -13.65
C ASN A 199 -3.85 9.87 -14.89
N VAL A 200 -5.16 9.63 -15.07
CA VAL A 200 -5.96 10.23 -16.15
C VAL A 200 -6.08 11.75 -15.97
N GLU A 201 -6.27 12.22 -14.74
CA GLU A 201 -6.29 13.65 -14.40
C GLU A 201 -4.96 14.32 -14.74
N ALA A 202 -3.83 13.70 -14.43
CA ALA A 202 -2.49 14.20 -14.77
C ALA A 202 -2.32 14.39 -16.28
N ILE A 203 -2.71 13.40 -17.09
CA ILE A 203 -2.67 13.50 -18.55
C ILE A 203 -3.56 14.64 -19.04
N GLN A 204 -4.77 14.77 -18.49
CA GLN A 204 -5.69 15.85 -18.86
C GLN A 204 -5.15 17.24 -18.49
N LEU A 205 -4.47 17.36 -17.34
CA LEU A 205 -3.78 18.59 -16.95
C LEU A 205 -2.68 18.95 -17.95
N ALA A 206 -1.86 17.98 -18.38
CA ALA A 206 -0.82 18.20 -19.38
C ALA A 206 -1.44 18.71 -20.71
N ILE A 207 -2.49 18.07 -21.20
CA ILE A 207 -3.19 18.46 -22.43
C ILE A 207 -3.76 19.88 -22.31
N ASN A 208 -4.48 20.17 -21.24
CA ASN A 208 -5.17 21.46 -21.05
C ASN A 208 -4.19 22.64 -20.95
N ASN A 209 -2.96 22.39 -20.49
CA ASN A 209 -1.93 23.41 -20.33
C ASN A 209 -0.85 23.37 -21.42
N GLY A 210 -1.00 22.52 -22.45
CA GLY A 210 0.00 22.38 -23.52
C GLY A 210 1.37 21.89 -23.01
N ALA A 211 1.40 21.20 -21.88
CA ALA A 211 2.62 20.71 -21.27
C ALA A 211 3.14 19.44 -21.96
N THR A 212 4.45 19.35 -22.09
CA THR A 212 5.11 18.13 -22.63
C THR A 212 5.42 17.18 -21.49
N VAL A 213 4.83 15.98 -21.53
CA VAL A 213 5.17 14.90 -20.58
C VAL A 213 6.57 14.38 -20.89
N GLN A 214 7.45 14.50 -19.91
CA GLN A 214 8.81 13.97 -19.90
C GLN A 214 8.84 12.61 -19.20
N TYR A 215 9.98 11.94 -19.21
CA TYR A 215 10.17 10.67 -18.52
C TYR A 215 11.55 10.66 -17.85
N ASP A 216 11.58 10.41 -16.55
CA ASP A 216 12.82 10.25 -15.80
C ASP A 216 13.32 8.82 -15.95
N ASP A 217 14.47 8.63 -16.58
CA ASP A 217 15.03 7.31 -16.88
C ASP A 217 15.53 6.57 -15.64
N VAL A 218 15.84 7.28 -14.54
CA VAL A 218 16.33 6.68 -13.29
C VAL A 218 15.16 6.21 -12.44
N ALA A 219 14.16 7.07 -12.25
CA ALA A 219 12.92 6.73 -11.56
C ALA A 219 11.99 5.85 -12.41
N GLN A 220 12.18 5.87 -13.73
CA GLN A 220 11.27 5.30 -14.74
C GLN A 220 9.84 5.73 -14.52
N THR A 221 9.64 7.05 -14.43
CA THR A 221 8.35 7.66 -14.08
C THR A 221 8.12 8.91 -14.92
N PRO A 222 6.90 9.13 -15.45
CA PRO A 222 6.56 10.34 -16.17
C PRO A 222 6.38 11.53 -15.24
N PHE A 223 6.76 12.71 -15.75
CA PHE A 223 6.54 14.00 -15.09
C PHE A 223 6.38 15.12 -16.10
N PHE A 224 5.83 16.24 -15.67
CA PHE A 224 5.77 17.47 -16.46
C PHE A 224 5.67 18.71 -15.58
N ASN A 225 6.00 19.86 -16.19
CA ASN A 225 5.76 21.16 -15.57
C ASN A 225 4.71 21.93 -16.38
N TYR A 226 3.92 22.75 -15.71
CA TYR A 226 2.97 23.65 -16.33
C TYR A 226 2.78 24.91 -15.48
N THR A 227 2.14 25.95 -16.05
CA THR A 227 1.91 27.22 -15.35
C THR A 227 0.45 27.58 -15.41
N ILE A 228 -0.14 27.96 -14.27
CA ILE A 228 -1.47 28.58 -14.19
C ILE A 228 -1.32 29.97 -13.61
N GLY A 229 -1.68 31.00 -14.39
CA GLY A 229 -1.44 32.39 -13.97
C GLY A 229 0.06 32.64 -13.83
N ASN A 230 0.51 32.89 -12.59
CA ASN A 230 1.93 33.10 -12.25
C ASN A 230 2.51 31.94 -11.44
N GLU A 231 1.76 30.88 -11.21
CA GLU A 231 2.20 29.76 -10.40
C GLU A 231 2.72 28.63 -11.29
N LEU A 232 3.96 28.22 -11.05
CA LEU A 232 4.59 27.08 -11.68
C LEU A 232 4.22 25.81 -10.91
N HIS A 233 3.90 24.75 -11.63
CA HIS A 233 3.56 23.45 -11.10
C HIS A 233 4.50 22.37 -11.63
N GLU A 234 4.73 21.34 -10.82
CA GLU A 234 5.41 20.12 -11.21
C GLU A 234 4.56 18.91 -10.83
N VAL A 235 4.32 18.03 -11.80
CA VAL A 235 3.48 16.84 -11.64
C VAL A 235 4.30 15.58 -11.87
N TRP A 236 4.21 14.64 -10.93
CA TRP A 236 4.71 13.27 -11.08
C TRP A 236 3.55 12.30 -10.96
N PHE A 237 3.46 11.32 -11.84
CA PHE A 237 2.34 10.38 -11.92
C PHE A 237 2.77 9.04 -12.50
N GLU A 238 1.85 8.08 -12.63
CA GLU A 238 2.12 6.81 -13.30
C GLU A 238 1.46 6.76 -14.68
N ASP A 239 2.18 6.20 -15.67
CA ASP A 239 1.63 5.85 -16.97
C ASP A 239 1.90 4.37 -17.30
N VAL A 240 1.47 3.93 -18.48
CA VAL A 240 1.65 2.53 -18.90
C VAL A 240 3.13 2.12 -18.93
N ARG A 241 4.06 3.05 -19.23
CA ARG A 241 5.50 2.78 -19.27
C ARG A 241 6.04 2.51 -17.87
N SER A 242 5.73 3.39 -16.92
CA SER A 242 6.20 3.29 -15.54
C SER A 242 5.57 2.11 -14.80
N ILE A 243 4.28 1.83 -15.06
CA ILE A 243 3.61 0.64 -14.51
C ILE A 243 4.20 -0.63 -15.12
N ASN A 244 4.44 -0.67 -16.43
CA ASN A 244 5.08 -1.82 -17.08
C ASN A 244 6.47 -2.11 -16.50
N ALA A 245 7.26 -1.07 -16.22
CA ALA A 245 8.56 -1.22 -15.59
C ALA A 245 8.44 -1.87 -14.19
N LYS A 246 7.44 -1.46 -13.39
CA LYS A 246 7.17 -2.05 -12.07
C LYS A 246 6.64 -3.48 -12.18
N LEU A 247 5.72 -3.76 -13.10
CA LEU A 247 5.20 -5.12 -13.33
C LEU A 247 6.31 -6.09 -13.77
N ASN A 248 7.30 -5.62 -14.53
CA ASN A 248 8.45 -6.46 -14.89
C ASN A 248 9.28 -6.91 -13.68
N LEU A 249 9.26 -6.18 -12.56
CA LEU A 249 9.93 -6.60 -11.32
C LEU A 249 9.28 -7.86 -10.71
N ILE A 250 7.98 -8.05 -10.92
CA ILE A 250 7.28 -9.26 -10.45
C ILE A 250 7.87 -10.49 -11.11
N ASP A 251 8.03 -10.45 -12.44
CA ASP A 251 8.64 -11.54 -13.21
C ASP A 251 10.13 -11.67 -12.89
N GLU A 252 10.87 -10.56 -12.84
CA GLU A 252 12.32 -10.54 -12.59
C GLU A 252 12.69 -11.21 -11.26
N TYR A 253 11.91 -10.91 -10.20
CA TYR A 253 12.14 -11.45 -8.86
C TYR A 253 11.27 -12.66 -8.53
N ASN A 254 10.38 -13.08 -9.43
CA ASN A 254 9.42 -14.16 -9.23
C ASN A 254 8.55 -13.94 -7.98
N LEU A 255 8.06 -12.70 -7.80
CA LEU A 255 7.22 -12.33 -6.67
C LEU A 255 5.85 -13.03 -6.74
N ARG A 256 5.15 -13.12 -5.60
CA ARG A 256 3.79 -13.66 -5.52
C ARG A 256 2.81 -12.87 -6.39
N GLY A 257 2.91 -11.54 -6.41
CA GLY A 257 2.03 -10.69 -7.19
C GLY A 257 2.23 -9.20 -6.94
N ALA A 258 1.23 -8.44 -7.34
CA ALA A 258 1.13 -6.99 -7.11
C ALA A 258 -0.15 -6.65 -6.35
N ALA A 259 -0.08 -5.55 -5.60
CA ALA A 259 -1.24 -4.91 -4.99
C ALA A 259 -1.27 -3.43 -5.38
N TYR A 260 -2.46 -2.87 -5.51
CA TYR A 260 -2.63 -1.49 -5.94
C TYR A 260 -3.17 -0.61 -4.80
N TRP A 261 -2.52 0.52 -4.56
CA TRP A 261 -3.08 1.63 -3.84
C TRP A 261 -3.34 2.77 -4.83
N GLN A 262 -4.56 3.14 -5.18
CA GLN A 262 -5.84 2.51 -4.88
C GLN A 262 -6.70 2.42 -6.15
N ILE A 263 -7.64 1.49 -6.22
CA ILE A 263 -8.47 1.25 -7.41
C ILE A 263 -9.55 2.33 -7.66
N MET A 264 -9.83 3.19 -6.66
CA MET A 264 -10.84 4.26 -6.76
C MET A 264 -10.54 5.32 -7.83
N ARG A 265 -9.30 5.37 -8.36
CA ARG A 265 -8.90 6.23 -9.47
C ARG A 265 -8.83 5.39 -10.74
N LEU A 266 -9.89 5.44 -11.55
CA LEU A 266 -9.98 4.59 -12.74
C LEU A 266 -8.87 4.94 -13.74
N PHE A 267 -8.05 3.94 -14.07
CA PHE A 267 -7.03 4.03 -15.12
C PHE A 267 -7.07 2.76 -15.98
N ARG A 268 -7.96 2.74 -16.97
CA ARG A 268 -8.23 1.56 -17.81
C ARG A 268 -6.99 0.99 -18.48
N ALA A 269 -6.06 1.84 -18.92
CA ALA A 269 -4.84 1.38 -19.59
C ALA A 269 -3.96 0.50 -18.69
N ASN A 270 -3.96 0.75 -17.37
CA ASN A 270 -3.28 -0.11 -16.39
C ASN A 270 -3.88 -1.53 -16.40
N TRP A 271 -5.20 -1.65 -16.34
CA TRP A 271 -5.85 -2.96 -16.28
C TRP A 271 -5.67 -3.77 -17.55
N LEU A 272 -5.73 -3.13 -18.73
CA LEU A 272 -5.40 -3.77 -20.00
C LEU A 272 -3.94 -4.26 -20.06
N LEU A 273 -3.02 -3.50 -19.46
CA LEU A 273 -1.62 -3.91 -19.37
C LEU A 273 -1.46 -5.13 -18.46
N VAL A 274 -2.08 -5.12 -17.27
CA VAL A 274 -2.04 -6.24 -16.31
C VAL A 274 -2.59 -7.51 -16.95
N GLU A 275 -3.77 -7.43 -17.58
CA GLU A 275 -4.41 -8.54 -18.28
C GLU A 275 -3.55 -9.09 -19.43
N SER A 276 -2.80 -8.21 -20.13
CA SER A 276 -1.90 -8.64 -21.22
C SER A 276 -0.65 -9.37 -20.75
N LYS A 277 -0.27 -9.23 -19.46
CA LYS A 277 0.98 -9.78 -18.90
C LYS A 277 0.77 -10.98 -17.99
N PHE A 278 -0.34 -11.02 -17.28
CA PHE A 278 -0.57 -12.00 -16.23
C PHE A 278 -1.91 -12.71 -16.40
N GLU A 279 -1.92 -13.98 -16.04
CA GLU A 279 -3.16 -14.71 -15.78
C GLU A 279 -3.65 -14.31 -14.39
N ILE A 280 -4.77 -13.58 -14.33
CA ILE A 280 -5.36 -13.14 -13.05
C ILE A 280 -6.08 -14.33 -12.41
N LYS A 281 -5.72 -14.63 -11.15
CA LYS A 281 -6.26 -15.76 -10.37
C LYS A 281 -7.06 -15.29 -9.19
#